data_86909b9164f573a1bbf3ed024af23177
#
_entry.id   86909b9164f573a1bbf3ed024af23177
#
_cell.length_a   1.000
_cell.length_b   1.000
_cell.length_c   1.000
_cell.angle_alpha   90.00
_cell.angle_beta   90.00
_cell.angle_gamma   90.00
#
_symmetry.space_group_name_H-M   'P 1'
#
loop_
_entity.id
_entity.type
_entity.pdbx_description
1 polymer ?
#
loop_
_entity_poly.entity_id
_entity_poly.type
_entity_poly.pdbx_seq_one_letter_code
_entity_poly.pdbx_strand_id
1 'polypeptide(L)'
;AAEVKAILPGAQISYGADWTEYGAYVPGDGSGDVLFPLDALWASADVDFVGVDWYPPLGDWRDGSDHLDALAGYAAADDPAYLASQIAGGEAYDWYYADQAARDAQVRTPINDTAHGEHFVFRQKDIAGWAGAYHHERPGGVCAATPTGWVPRMKPVRLMEIGFAAVDKGGNAPNLFYDPKSSESALPPYSSGARDEVFQRRALAAVLPHWETSSLVEAAYVWAWDGRPFPAWPLKEEVWSDGGNWARGHWLNGRSGLAPLADVVADICARGGVAAVDVSGLDGIVEGYGLDGVHSVRAALEPLRAAYGFECVERGGALVFRMAGEGGVLDLASGALVEGGLKKTRALLDKAPARLRLTHVDLEADYQPGMAEARFDGGDARLVQDVALPLALGASRAEAVAGALLASAASGETA
;
A
#
# COMPACT_ATOMS: atom_id res chain seq x y z
N ALA A 1 21.55 8.49 29.47
CA ALA A 1 20.19 8.84 29.89
C ALA A 1 20.22 9.73 31.13
N ALA A 2 20.81 9.30 32.26
CA ALA A 2 20.85 10.07 33.50
C ALA A 2 21.39 11.51 33.35
N GLU A 3 22.51 11.69 32.65
CA GLU A 3 23.12 12.99 32.42
C GLU A 3 22.22 13.92 31.59
N VAL A 4 21.52 13.37 30.56
CA VAL A 4 20.59 14.17 29.77
C VAL A 4 19.38 14.60 30.61
N LYS A 5 18.83 13.71 31.46
CA LYS A 5 17.74 14.02 32.36
C LYS A 5 18.13 15.05 33.45
N ALA A 6 19.39 15.06 33.87
CA ALA A 6 19.90 16.06 34.79
C ALA A 6 19.90 17.47 34.15
N ILE A 7 20.09 17.56 32.83
CA ILE A 7 20.11 18.85 32.08
C ILE A 7 18.69 19.20 31.61
N LEU A 8 17.91 18.19 31.14
CA LEU A 8 16.58 18.32 30.57
C LEU A 8 15.62 17.37 31.31
N PRO A 9 15.13 17.72 32.51
CA PRO A 9 14.31 16.80 33.34
C PRO A 9 13.00 16.33 32.69
N GLY A 10 12.48 17.09 31.72
CA GLY A 10 11.26 16.75 30.99
C GLY A 10 11.51 15.95 29.71
N ALA A 11 12.77 15.67 29.36
CA ALA A 11 13.07 14.88 28.16
C ALA A 11 12.71 13.41 28.35
N GLN A 12 12.01 12.84 27.38
CA GLN A 12 11.80 11.41 27.29
C GLN A 12 12.97 10.79 26.52
N ILE A 13 13.55 9.73 27.07
CA ILE A 13 14.75 9.09 26.55
C ILE A 13 14.45 7.62 26.26
N SER A 14 14.89 7.18 25.10
CA SER A 14 14.86 5.78 24.70
C SER A 14 16.04 5.45 23.79
N TYR A 15 16.10 4.24 23.32
CA TYR A 15 16.94 3.73 22.24
C TYR A 15 16.02 3.23 21.13
N GLY A 16 16.28 3.54 19.87
CA GLY A 16 15.60 2.96 18.72
C GLY A 16 16.31 1.66 18.37
N ALA A 17 15.70 0.55 18.74
CA ALA A 17 16.22 -0.78 18.41
C ALA A 17 15.58 -1.26 17.10
N ASP A 18 16.39 -1.91 16.25
CA ASP A 18 15.85 -2.62 15.09
C ASP A 18 14.83 -3.70 15.53
N TRP A 19 13.85 -3.99 14.68
CA TRP A 19 12.83 -5.01 14.95
C TRP A 19 13.42 -6.41 15.20
N THR A 20 14.65 -6.66 14.82
CA THR A 20 15.39 -7.89 15.11
C THR A 20 16.24 -7.82 16.37
N GLU A 21 16.36 -6.62 16.98
CA GLU A 21 17.28 -6.35 18.10
C GLU A 21 16.58 -6.17 19.44
N TYR A 22 15.37 -5.59 19.46
CA TYR A 22 14.69 -5.16 20.69
C TYR A 22 14.41 -6.29 21.69
N GLY A 23 14.32 -7.53 21.21
CA GLY A 23 13.91 -8.72 21.94
C GLY A 23 15.04 -9.69 22.22
N ALA A 24 14.78 -10.98 22.03
CA ALA A 24 15.77 -12.03 22.25
C ALA A 24 16.77 -12.12 21.11
N TYR A 25 18.03 -12.30 21.46
CA TYR A 25 19.12 -12.63 20.55
C TYR A 25 19.45 -14.12 20.67
N VAL A 26 19.40 -14.82 19.55
CA VAL A 26 19.76 -16.24 19.43
C VAL A 26 20.98 -16.36 18.55
N PRO A 27 22.19 -16.65 19.08
CA PRO A 27 23.39 -16.80 18.28
C PRO A 27 23.28 -17.94 17.28
N GLY A 28 23.75 -17.69 16.05
CA GLY A 28 23.78 -18.72 14.99
C GLY A 28 24.95 -19.70 15.08
N ASP A 29 25.67 -19.77 16.22
CA ASP A 29 26.86 -20.56 16.43
C ASP A 29 26.59 -21.99 16.90
N GLY A 30 25.31 -22.35 17.08
CA GLY A 30 24.89 -23.68 17.57
C GLY A 30 25.04 -23.87 19.08
N SER A 31 25.33 -22.83 19.85
CA SER A 31 25.39 -22.89 21.33
C SER A 31 24.06 -23.23 21.95
N GLY A 32 22.93 -22.86 21.30
CA GLY A 32 21.60 -22.92 21.86
C GLY A 32 21.31 -21.78 22.82
N ASP A 33 22.18 -20.80 22.92
CA ASP A 33 21.98 -19.64 23.77
C ASP A 33 20.77 -18.81 23.35
N VAL A 34 20.07 -18.27 24.36
CA VAL A 34 19.08 -17.21 24.19
C VAL A 34 19.41 -16.11 25.18
N LEU A 35 19.64 -14.92 24.67
CA LEU A 35 20.04 -13.76 25.44
C LEU A 35 19.05 -12.61 25.26
N PHE A 36 18.95 -11.73 26.27
CA PHE A 36 18.14 -10.52 26.21
C PHE A 36 19.03 -9.29 26.46
N PRO A 37 19.89 -8.92 25.50
CA PRO A 37 20.95 -7.95 25.71
C PRO A 37 20.44 -6.54 26.05
N LEU A 38 19.24 -6.17 25.62
CA LEU A 38 18.67 -4.85 25.84
C LEU A 38 17.79 -4.76 27.10
N ASP A 39 17.51 -5.86 27.79
CA ASP A 39 16.64 -5.85 28.98
C ASP A 39 17.17 -4.96 30.09
N ALA A 40 18.47 -4.93 30.32
CA ALA A 40 19.09 -4.05 31.29
C ALA A 40 18.91 -2.56 30.95
N LEU A 41 18.92 -2.24 29.65
CA LEU A 41 18.62 -0.89 29.16
C LEU A 41 17.16 -0.55 29.36
N TRP A 42 16.26 -1.45 28.93
CA TRP A 42 14.80 -1.23 29.05
C TRP A 42 14.36 -1.12 30.52
N ALA A 43 14.96 -1.89 31.42
CA ALA A 43 14.67 -1.84 32.84
C ALA A 43 15.23 -0.59 33.57
N SER A 44 16.10 0.19 32.93
CA SER A 44 16.67 1.40 33.52
C SER A 44 15.58 2.43 33.85
N ALA A 45 15.66 3.03 35.03
CA ALA A 45 14.76 4.12 35.43
C ALA A 45 14.94 5.41 34.56
N ASP A 46 16.07 5.53 33.90
CA ASP A 46 16.38 6.68 33.02
C ASP A 46 15.88 6.50 31.59
N VAL A 47 15.36 5.34 31.22
CA VAL A 47 14.74 5.05 29.94
C VAL A 47 13.23 5.09 30.12
N ASP A 48 12.52 5.81 29.27
CA ASP A 48 11.08 6.09 29.46
C ASP A 48 10.19 5.11 28.72
N PHE A 49 10.63 4.59 27.59
CA PHE A 49 9.87 3.66 26.73
C PHE A 49 10.81 2.75 25.95
N VAL A 50 10.27 1.67 25.39
CA VAL A 50 10.96 0.81 24.42
C VAL A 50 10.75 1.38 23.03
N GLY A 51 11.82 1.80 22.35
CA GLY A 51 11.76 2.26 20.97
C GLY A 51 12.07 1.12 20.00
N VAL A 52 11.24 0.93 18.99
CA VAL A 52 11.42 -0.12 17.97
C VAL A 52 11.29 0.49 16.58
N ASP A 53 12.28 0.28 15.72
CA ASP A 53 12.19 0.53 14.29
C ASP A 53 11.54 -0.68 13.65
N TRP A 54 10.25 -0.56 13.29
CA TRP A 54 9.41 -1.70 12.99
C TRP A 54 9.30 -1.94 11.48
N TYR A 55 10.16 -2.81 10.97
CA TYR A 55 10.23 -3.18 9.56
C TYR A 55 10.18 -4.69 9.28
N PRO A 56 9.45 -5.51 10.06
CA PRO A 56 9.40 -6.94 9.78
C PRO A 56 8.66 -7.23 8.47
N PRO A 57 8.92 -8.38 7.83
CA PRO A 57 8.21 -8.79 6.61
C PRO A 57 6.69 -8.75 6.79
N LEU A 58 6.00 -8.08 5.88
CA LEU A 58 4.53 -7.99 5.83
C LEU A 58 3.98 -8.82 4.65
N GLY A 59 4.73 -9.79 4.18
CA GLY A 59 4.35 -10.69 3.10
C GLY A 59 5.49 -11.56 2.60
N ASP A 60 5.13 -12.50 1.73
CA ASP A 60 6.04 -13.36 0.95
C ASP A 60 5.44 -13.55 -0.44
N TRP A 61 4.92 -12.46 -1.02
CA TRP A 61 4.22 -12.48 -2.30
C TRP A 61 5.19 -12.70 -3.46
N ARG A 62 4.75 -13.47 -4.46
CA ARG A 62 5.53 -13.81 -5.66
C ARG A 62 4.72 -13.55 -6.91
N ASP A 63 5.37 -13.59 -8.08
CA ASP A 63 4.70 -13.51 -9.35
C ASP A 63 3.90 -14.80 -9.63
N GLY A 64 2.79 -14.63 -10.36
CA GLY A 64 1.89 -15.74 -10.67
C GLY A 64 0.87 -16.04 -9.57
N SER A 65 0.23 -17.20 -9.69
CA SER A 65 -0.85 -17.63 -8.79
C SER A 65 -0.60 -19.00 -8.16
N ASP A 66 0.59 -19.55 -8.34
CA ASP A 66 0.98 -20.88 -7.89
C ASP A 66 1.84 -20.89 -6.61
N HIS A 67 2.08 -19.72 -6.03
CA HIS A 67 2.77 -19.56 -4.74
C HIS A 67 1.81 -19.72 -3.55
N LEU A 68 2.38 -20.01 -2.36
CA LEU A 68 1.59 -20.41 -1.20
C LEU A 68 0.52 -19.40 -0.77
N ASP A 69 0.79 -18.10 -0.83
CA ASP A 69 -0.15 -17.07 -0.36
C ASP A 69 -1.31 -16.88 -1.35
N ALA A 70 -1.06 -16.98 -2.66
CA ALA A 70 -2.13 -17.00 -3.65
C ALA A 70 -2.98 -18.27 -3.53
N LEU A 71 -2.35 -19.44 -3.30
CA LEU A 71 -3.05 -20.70 -3.06
C LEU A 71 -3.85 -20.70 -1.75
N ALA A 72 -3.46 -19.85 -0.78
CA ALA A 72 -4.25 -19.62 0.43
C ALA A 72 -5.50 -18.75 0.20
N GLY A 73 -5.68 -18.23 -1.03
CA GLY A 73 -6.88 -17.51 -1.44
C GLY A 73 -6.78 -15.98 -1.40
N TYR A 74 -5.61 -15.42 -1.14
CA TYR A 74 -5.41 -13.98 -1.22
C TYR A 74 -5.27 -13.52 -2.68
N ALA A 75 -5.80 -12.33 -2.99
CA ALA A 75 -5.91 -11.85 -4.36
C ALA A 75 -4.64 -11.16 -4.89
N ALA A 76 -3.91 -10.44 -4.03
CA ALA A 76 -2.75 -9.64 -4.41
C ALA A 76 -1.83 -9.36 -3.21
N ALA A 77 -0.62 -8.88 -3.47
CA ALA A 77 0.34 -8.46 -2.45
C ALA A 77 -0.20 -7.34 -1.55
N ASP A 78 -1.07 -6.50 -2.09
CA ASP A 78 -1.70 -5.37 -1.44
C ASP A 78 -3.14 -5.65 -0.98
N ASP A 79 -3.60 -6.90 -1.01
CA ASP A 79 -4.89 -7.31 -0.46
C ASP A 79 -4.97 -6.94 1.03
N PRO A 80 -5.96 -6.13 1.46
CA PRO A 80 -6.07 -5.69 2.85
C PRO A 80 -6.16 -6.84 3.87
N ALA A 81 -6.83 -7.94 3.52
CA ALA A 81 -6.94 -9.11 4.39
C ALA A 81 -5.60 -9.85 4.50
N TYR A 82 -4.85 -9.93 3.38
CA TYR A 82 -3.50 -10.48 3.39
C TYR A 82 -2.58 -9.67 4.28
N LEU A 83 -2.49 -8.34 4.03
CA LEU A 83 -1.63 -7.45 4.81
C LEU A 83 -1.96 -7.51 6.31
N ALA A 84 -3.25 -7.47 6.68
CA ALA A 84 -3.67 -7.57 8.07
C ALA A 84 -3.26 -8.90 8.71
N SER A 85 -3.34 -10.02 7.97
CA SER A 85 -2.94 -11.35 8.46
C SER A 85 -1.44 -11.46 8.73
N GLN A 86 -0.62 -10.63 8.07
CA GLN A 86 0.84 -10.67 8.18
C GLN A 86 1.39 -9.82 9.33
N ILE A 87 0.59 -8.99 10.00
CA ILE A 87 1.09 -8.13 11.10
C ILE A 87 1.48 -8.97 12.32
N ALA A 88 0.61 -9.86 12.76
CA ALA A 88 0.84 -10.83 13.81
C ALA A 88 0.75 -12.26 13.25
N GLY A 89 1.45 -12.50 12.15
CA GLY A 89 1.49 -13.75 11.41
C GLY A 89 2.61 -13.76 10.36
N GLY A 90 2.69 -14.82 9.58
CA GLY A 90 3.63 -14.97 8.49
C GLY A 90 5.09 -15.12 8.92
N GLU A 91 6.02 -14.63 8.07
CA GLU A 91 7.47 -14.68 8.36
C GLU A 91 7.82 -13.91 9.64
N ALA A 92 8.72 -14.45 10.41
CA ALA A 92 9.17 -13.95 11.72
C ALA A 92 8.10 -13.98 12.83
N TYR A 93 6.96 -14.64 12.59
CA TYR A 93 5.93 -14.92 13.58
C TYR A 93 5.51 -16.39 13.57
N ASP A 94 4.96 -16.89 12.45
CA ASP A 94 4.53 -18.28 12.34
C ASP A 94 5.64 -19.19 11.85
N TRP A 95 6.50 -18.67 11.01
CA TRP A 95 7.56 -19.42 10.31
C TRP A 95 8.74 -18.52 9.90
N TYR A 96 9.82 -19.16 9.50
CA TYR A 96 11.02 -18.55 8.93
C TYR A 96 11.57 -19.42 7.80
N TYR A 97 12.47 -18.87 7.00
CA TYR A 97 13.25 -19.62 6.02
C TYR A 97 14.63 -19.99 6.59
N ALA A 98 14.95 -21.28 6.56
CA ALA A 98 16.23 -21.78 7.07
C ALA A 98 17.43 -21.27 6.25
N ASP A 99 17.23 -21.10 4.95
CA ASP A 99 18.22 -20.60 4.00
C ASP A 99 17.56 -20.07 2.72
N GLN A 100 18.37 -19.55 1.79
CA GLN A 100 17.88 -19.02 0.53
C GLN A 100 17.20 -20.07 -0.35
N ALA A 101 17.66 -21.31 -0.34
CA ALA A 101 17.03 -22.39 -1.13
C ALA A 101 15.64 -22.72 -0.61
N ALA A 102 15.47 -22.72 0.71
CA ALA A 102 14.15 -22.85 1.34
C ALA A 102 13.23 -21.68 0.98
N ARG A 103 13.76 -20.44 0.94
CA ARG A 103 13.01 -19.27 0.50
C ARG A 103 12.59 -19.40 -0.96
N ASP A 104 13.48 -19.77 -1.85
CA ASP A 104 13.18 -19.92 -3.27
C ASP A 104 12.11 -21.00 -3.53
N ALA A 105 12.12 -22.08 -2.75
CA ALA A 105 11.17 -23.16 -2.83
C ALA A 105 9.91 -22.97 -1.95
N GLN A 106 9.77 -21.85 -1.24
CA GLN A 106 8.74 -21.59 -0.22
C GLN A 106 8.62 -22.71 0.83
N VAL A 107 9.71 -23.30 1.26
CA VAL A 107 9.74 -24.29 2.35
C VAL A 107 9.81 -23.56 3.68
N ARG A 108 8.64 -23.24 4.25
CA ARG A 108 8.48 -22.49 5.50
C ARG A 108 8.71 -23.38 6.71
N THR A 109 9.63 -23.02 7.59
CA THR A 109 9.91 -23.73 8.84
C THR A 109 9.11 -23.09 9.97
N PRO A 110 8.22 -23.82 10.67
CA PRO A 110 7.41 -23.27 11.76
C PRO A 110 8.26 -22.79 12.93
N ILE A 111 7.90 -21.64 13.50
CA ILE A 111 8.48 -21.12 14.73
C ILE A 111 7.73 -21.68 15.94
N ASN A 112 8.35 -22.66 16.59
CA ASN A 112 7.79 -23.33 17.77
C ASN A 112 8.87 -23.54 18.84
N ASP A 113 8.63 -23.00 20.03
CA ASP A 113 9.43 -23.35 21.20
C ASP A 113 8.74 -24.52 21.93
N THR A 114 9.10 -25.73 21.56
CA THR A 114 8.54 -26.94 22.16
C THR A 114 9.17 -27.27 23.53
N ALA A 115 10.33 -26.67 23.85
CA ALA A 115 11.06 -26.93 25.07
C ALA A 115 10.49 -26.14 26.28
N HIS A 116 10.10 -24.88 26.02
CA HIS A 116 9.70 -23.97 27.11
C HIS A 116 8.32 -23.33 26.85
N GLY A 117 7.75 -23.45 25.65
CA GLY A 117 6.46 -22.84 25.30
C GLY A 117 6.50 -21.31 25.16
N GLU A 118 7.68 -20.72 25.07
CA GLU A 118 7.91 -19.27 24.98
C GLU A 118 8.21 -18.87 23.54
N HIS A 119 7.23 -19.00 22.65
CA HIS A 119 7.40 -18.78 21.22
C HIS A 119 7.93 -17.38 20.86
N PHE A 120 7.59 -16.36 21.67
CA PHE A 120 8.03 -14.97 21.47
C PHE A 120 9.56 -14.83 21.40
N VAL A 121 10.31 -15.74 22.01
CA VAL A 121 11.77 -15.75 21.98
C VAL A 121 12.32 -15.84 20.55
N PHE A 122 11.60 -16.52 19.66
CA PHE A 122 11.98 -16.73 18.25
C PHE A 122 11.13 -15.93 17.27
N ARG A 123 10.18 -15.13 17.78
CA ARG A 123 9.21 -14.36 16.99
C ARG A 123 9.51 -12.88 17.08
N GLN A 124 10.32 -12.34 16.16
CA GLN A 124 10.67 -10.93 16.16
C GLN A 124 9.48 -9.99 15.96
N LYS A 125 8.36 -10.48 15.42
CA LYS A 125 7.10 -9.72 15.32
C LYS A 125 6.26 -9.71 16.58
N ASP A 126 6.50 -10.62 17.53
CA ASP A 126 5.64 -10.82 18.68
C ASP A 126 5.97 -9.86 19.82
N ILE A 127 5.84 -8.54 19.55
CA ILE A 127 6.03 -7.50 20.57
C ILE A 127 5.11 -7.74 21.78
N ALA A 128 3.89 -8.23 21.56
CA ALA A 128 2.92 -8.44 22.61
C ALA A 128 3.32 -9.61 23.53
N GLY A 129 3.77 -10.72 22.96
CA GLY A 129 4.30 -11.87 23.71
C GLY A 129 5.56 -11.49 24.48
N TRP A 130 6.51 -10.85 23.82
CA TRP A 130 7.74 -10.35 24.43
C TRP A 130 7.45 -9.39 25.59
N ALA A 131 6.69 -8.32 25.36
CA ALA A 131 6.43 -7.34 26.40
C ALA A 131 5.61 -7.89 27.57
N GLY A 132 4.79 -8.91 27.32
CA GLY A 132 3.90 -9.51 28.31
C GLY A 132 4.52 -10.62 29.17
N ALA A 133 5.74 -11.05 28.89
CA ALA A 133 6.42 -12.15 29.56
C ALA A 133 7.55 -11.67 30.49
N TYR A 134 7.94 -12.48 31.47
CA TYR A 134 9.26 -12.40 32.08
C TYR A 134 10.29 -13.02 31.13
N HIS A 135 11.48 -12.45 31.06
CA HIS A 135 12.50 -12.95 30.17
C HIS A 135 13.54 -13.75 30.94
N HIS A 136 13.80 -14.95 30.48
CA HIS A 136 14.80 -15.83 31.05
C HIS A 136 15.87 -16.14 30.00
N GLU A 137 17.11 -15.78 30.28
CA GLU A 137 18.22 -16.21 29.43
C GLU A 137 18.34 -17.74 29.43
N ARG A 138 18.88 -18.29 28.35
CA ARG A 138 19.03 -19.73 28.18
C ARG A 138 20.46 -20.09 27.76
N PRO A 139 21.46 -19.98 28.64
CA PRO A 139 22.82 -20.39 28.33
C PRO A 139 22.87 -21.89 28.00
N GLY A 140 23.42 -22.26 26.84
CA GLY A 140 23.41 -23.64 26.36
C GLY A 140 22.00 -24.23 26.16
N GLY A 141 20.99 -23.41 25.92
CA GLY A 141 19.59 -23.84 25.77
C GLY A 141 18.86 -24.13 27.08
N VAL A 142 19.50 -23.91 28.25
CA VAL A 142 18.91 -24.17 29.55
C VAL A 142 18.34 -22.88 30.15
N CYS A 143 17.03 -22.85 30.41
CA CYS A 143 16.35 -21.70 30.97
C CYS A 143 16.90 -21.34 32.36
N ALA A 144 17.36 -20.09 32.51
CA ALA A 144 17.84 -19.57 33.79
C ALA A 144 16.68 -19.50 34.80
N ALA A 145 16.97 -19.86 36.08
CA ALA A 145 15.95 -19.84 37.15
C ALA A 145 15.50 -18.41 37.51
N THR A 146 16.36 -17.42 37.30
CA THR A 146 16.10 -16.01 37.60
C THR A 146 15.85 -15.25 36.29
N PRO A 147 14.77 -14.48 36.21
CA PRO A 147 14.53 -13.61 35.03
C PRO A 147 15.55 -12.47 34.96
N THR A 148 15.61 -11.84 33.82
CA THR A 148 16.34 -10.58 33.59
C THR A 148 15.73 -9.42 34.39
N GLY A 149 16.21 -8.20 34.16
CA GLY A 149 15.63 -7.00 34.77
C GLY A 149 14.27 -6.57 34.20
N TRP A 150 13.82 -7.19 33.12
CA TRP A 150 12.53 -6.89 32.51
C TRP A 150 11.37 -7.43 33.36
N VAL A 151 10.37 -6.58 33.57
CA VAL A 151 9.08 -6.96 34.17
C VAL A 151 7.98 -6.77 33.14
N PRO A 152 7.05 -7.72 32.99
CA PRO A 152 6.00 -7.64 32.00
C PRO A 152 5.30 -6.27 31.94
N ARG A 153 5.30 -5.66 30.77
CA ARG A 153 4.69 -4.34 30.48
C ARG A 153 5.20 -3.18 31.35
N MET A 154 6.43 -3.25 31.83
CA MET A 154 7.00 -2.20 32.68
C MET A 154 7.20 -0.86 31.96
N LYS A 155 7.27 -0.88 30.63
CA LYS A 155 7.42 0.31 29.77
C LYS A 155 6.43 0.24 28.61
N PRO A 156 5.90 1.37 28.16
CA PRO A 156 5.20 1.42 26.88
C PRO A 156 6.18 1.20 25.72
N VAL A 157 5.66 0.73 24.59
CA VAL A 157 6.41 0.59 23.33
C VAL A 157 6.05 1.74 22.42
N ARG A 158 7.02 2.28 21.71
CA ARG A 158 6.81 3.21 20.58
C ARG A 158 7.51 2.66 19.35
N LEU A 159 6.77 2.61 18.26
CA LEU A 159 7.36 2.30 16.97
C LEU A 159 7.98 3.59 16.43
N MET A 160 9.30 3.70 16.56
CA MET A 160 10.05 4.92 16.25
C MET A 160 10.16 5.13 14.75
N GLU A 161 10.14 4.03 14.01
CA GLU A 161 10.03 4.03 12.57
C GLU A 161 9.08 2.92 12.13
N ILE A 162 8.24 3.23 11.13
CA ILE A 162 7.41 2.27 10.43
C ILE A 162 7.20 2.77 9.00
N GLY A 163 7.46 1.94 8.02
CA GLY A 163 7.34 2.38 6.64
C GLY A 163 7.49 1.23 5.65
N PHE A 164 7.21 1.55 4.41
CA PHE A 164 7.28 0.60 3.30
C PHE A 164 7.83 1.32 2.07
N ALA A 165 8.71 0.68 1.34
CA ALA A 165 9.11 1.19 0.04
C ALA A 165 7.92 1.20 -0.92
N ALA A 166 7.80 2.26 -1.73
CA ALA A 166 6.73 2.41 -2.72
C ALA A 166 7.07 1.60 -4.00
N VAL A 167 7.28 0.30 -3.83
CA VAL A 167 7.56 -0.65 -4.92
C VAL A 167 6.68 -1.88 -4.81
N ASP A 168 6.51 -2.57 -5.93
CA ASP A 168 5.82 -3.86 -5.97
C ASP A 168 6.43 -4.83 -4.94
N LYS A 169 5.57 -5.53 -4.20
CA LYS A 169 5.98 -6.47 -3.15
C LYS A 169 6.87 -5.85 -2.05
N GLY A 170 6.72 -4.53 -1.82
CA GLY A 170 7.46 -3.79 -0.78
C GLY A 170 7.33 -4.39 0.64
N GLY A 171 6.28 -5.16 0.89
CA GLY A 171 6.03 -5.85 2.15
C GLY A 171 6.90 -7.08 2.40
N ASN A 172 7.53 -7.65 1.37
CA ASN A 172 8.36 -8.83 1.55
C ASN A 172 9.63 -8.56 2.38
N ALA A 173 10.10 -7.31 2.38
CA ALA A 173 11.16 -6.84 3.27
C ALA A 173 11.08 -5.31 3.38
N PRO A 174 10.24 -4.79 4.30
CA PRO A 174 10.01 -3.36 4.44
C PRO A 174 11.22 -2.52 4.79
N ASN A 175 12.23 -3.13 5.41
CA ASN A 175 13.50 -2.47 5.74
C ASN A 175 14.40 -2.21 4.52
N LEU A 176 14.14 -2.85 3.39
CA LEU A 176 14.96 -2.66 2.18
C LEU A 176 14.46 -1.46 1.37
N PHE A 177 15.42 -0.70 0.85
CA PHE A 177 15.15 0.43 -0.04
C PHE A 177 16.16 0.46 -1.17
N TYR A 178 15.74 0.99 -2.30
CA TYR A 178 16.59 1.15 -3.46
C TYR A 178 17.28 2.51 -3.43
N ASP A 179 18.57 2.53 -3.14
CA ASP A 179 19.46 3.69 -3.30
C ASP A 179 20.78 3.25 -3.93
N PRO A 180 21.00 3.47 -5.24
CA PRO A 180 22.21 3.05 -5.94
C PRO A 180 23.52 3.60 -5.35
N LYS A 181 23.45 4.57 -4.45
CA LYS A 181 24.61 5.18 -3.79
C LYS A 181 24.90 4.56 -2.43
N SER A 182 24.00 3.75 -1.90
CA SER A 182 24.15 3.04 -0.64
C SER A 182 24.70 1.63 -0.87
N SER A 183 25.61 1.20 -0.02
CA SER A 183 26.08 -0.19 0.00
C SER A 183 25.00 -1.17 0.48
N GLU A 184 23.95 -0.66 1.12
CA GLU A 184 22.83 -1.42 1.63
C GLU A 184 21.62 -1.40 0.68
N SER A 185 21.79 -0.80 -0.52
CA SER A 185 20.76 -0.75 -1.54
C SER A 185 20.33 -2.14 -1.97
N ALA A 186 19.03 -2.42 -1.82
CA ALA A 186 18.43 -3.66 -2.30
C ALA A 186 16.95 -3.45 -2.61
N LEU A 187 16.40 -4.32 -3.45
CA LEU A 187 14.94 -4.44 -3.62
C LEU A 187 14.41 -5.52 -2.68
N PRO A 188 13.17 -5.38 -2.21
CA PRO A 188 12.49 -6.47 -1.51
C PRO A 188 12.52 -7.76 -2.34
N PRO A 189 12.63 -8.93 -1.72
CA PRO A 189 12.65 -10.21 -2.44
C PRO A 189 11.49 -10.31 -3.44
N TYR A 190 11.79 -10.76 -4.65
CA TYR A 190 10.85 -10.90 -5.78
C TYR A 190 10.24 -9.60 -6.32
N SER A 191 10.58 -8.44 -5.78
CA SER A 191 10.18 -7.14 -6.36
C SER A 191 10.92 -6.89 -7.67
N SER A 192 10.20 -6.38 -8.66
CA SER A 192 10.80 -5.86 -9.91
C SER A 192 11.36 -4.46 -9.75
N GLY A 193 11.09 -3.78 -8.63
CA GLY A 193 11.36 -2.38 -8.40
C GLY A 193 10.40 -1.45 -9.14
N ALA A 194 9.31 -1.98 -9.68
CA ALA A 194 8.25 -1.16 -10.24
C ALA A 194 7.61 -0.32 -9.13
N ARG A 195 7.39 0.95 -9.43
CA ARG A 195 6.77 1.88 -8.50
C ARG A 195 5.34 1.46 -8.16
N ASP A 196 5.03 1.42 -6.85
CA ASP A 196 3.73 1.01 -6.34
C ASP A 196 3.37 1.75 -5.04
N GLU A 197 2.84 2.95 -5.16
CA GLU A 197 2.37 3.73 -4.01
C GLU A 197 1.05 3.21 -3.44
N VAL A 198 0.30 2.43 -4.22
CA VAL A 198 -0.93 1.78 -3.72
C VAL A 198 -0.58 0.73 -2.69
N PHE A 199 0.44 -0.08 -2.96
CA PHE A 199 0.98 -1.00 -1.98
C PHE A 199 1.37 -0.27 -0.68
N GLN A 200 2.20 0.78 -0.79
CA GLN A 200 2.65 1.57 0.38
C GLN A 200 1.46 2.09 1.20
N ARG A 201 0.47 2.69 0.53
CA ARG A 201 -0.73 3.20 1.17
C ARG A 201 -1.52 2.11 1.88
N ARG A 202 -1.75 0.96 1.23
CA ARG A 202 -2.53 -0.15 1.79
C ARG A 202 -1.81 -0.82 2.95
N ALA A 203 -0.49 -0.97 2.86
CA ALA A 203 0.33 -1.49 3.94
C ALA A 203 0.23 -0.61 5.19
N LEU A 204 0.38 0.72 5.06
CA LEU A 204 0.19 1.65 6.16
C LEU A 204 -1.25 1.63 6.69
N ALA A 205 -2.25 1.57 5.80
CA ALA A 205 -3.66 1.49 6.20
C ALA A 205 -4.02 0.19 6.95
N ALA A 206 -3.29 -0.89 6.72
CA ALA A 206 -3.44 -2.13 7.49
C ALA A 206 -2.74 -2.05 8.85
N VAL A 207 -1.52 -1.52 8.90
CA VAL A 207 -0.65 -1.60 10.08
C VAL A 207 -0.96 -0.52 11.11
N LEU A 208 -1.21 0.73 10.70
CA LEU A 208 -1.44 1.83 11.65
C LEU A 208 -2.66 1.60 12.56
N PRO A 209 -3.86 1.24 12.06
CA PRO A 209 -5.01 0.98 12.90
C PRO A 209 -4.81 -0.21 13.86
N HIS A 210 -4.02 -1.22 13.44
CA HIS A 210 -3.67 -2.35 14.31
C HIS A 210 -2.93 -1.87 15.57
N TRP A 211 -1.93 -1.01 15.38
CA TRP A 211 -1.15 -0.49 16.51
C TRP A 211 -1.88 0.60 17.30
N GLU A 212 -2.70 1.44 16.67
CA GLU A 212 -3.54 2.43 17.36
C GLU A 212 -4.52 1.78 18.35
N THR A 213 -4.98 0.57 18.07
CA THR A 213 -5.88 -0.19 18.97
C THR A 213 -5.11 -1.01 20.01
N SER A 214 -3.80 -1.09 19.94
CA SER A 214 -2.96 -1.83 20.87
C SER A 214 -2.87 -1.08 22.21
N SER A 215 -3.10 -1.79 23.32
CA SER A 215 -2.87 -1.25 24.66
C SER A 215 -1.39 -1.19 25.05
N LEU A 216 -0.51 -1.69 24.20
CA LEU A 216 0.94 -1.79 24.44
C LEU A 216 1.71 -0.71 23.71
N VAL A 217 1.34 -0.43 22.46
CA VAL A 217 2.00 0.56 21.61
C VAL A 217 1.37 1.92 21.86
N GLU A 218 2.16 2.86 22.38
CA GLU A 218 1.70 4.21 22.73
C GLU A 218 1.69 5.14 21.53
N ALA A 219 2.62 4.96 20.60
CA ALA A 219 2.75 5.76 19.40
C ALA A 219 3.47 5.00 18.29
N ALA A 220 3.14 5.34 17.04
CA ALA A 220 3.84 4.88 15.84
C ALA A 220 4.19 6.08 14.96
N TYR A 221 5.44 6.14 14.51
CA TYR A 221 5.95 7.22 13.69
C TYR A 221 6.26 6.70 12.30
N VAL A 222 5.61 7.28 11.29
CA VAL A 222 5.78 6.84 9.90
C VAL A 222 7.07 7.41 9.32
N TRP A 223 7.90 6.55 8.77
CA TRP A 223 9.10 6.89 8.02
C TRP A 223 8.81 6.83 6.52
N ALA A 224 8.83 7.99 5.73
CA ALA A 224 8.92 9.30 6.33
C ALA A 224 8.20 10.33 5.47
N TRP A 225 7.67 11.35 6.10
CA TRP A 225 7.28 12.56 5.37
C TRP A 225 8.51 13.47 5.24
N ASP A 226 8.77 13.95 4.01
CA ASP A 226 9.90 14.83 3.73
C ASP A 226 9.46 16.28 3.66
N GLY A 227 10.05 17.13 4.48
CA GLY A 227 9.76 18.55 4.54
C GLY A 227 10.53 19.40 3.52
N ARG A 228 11.34 18.78 2.65
CA ARG A 228 12.05 19.53 1.60
C ARG A 228 11.05 20.08 0.57
N PRO A 229 11.30 21.27 -0.02
CA PRO A 229 10.29 21.99 -0.80
C PRO A 229 10.08 21.36 -2.18
N PHE A 230 8.92 20.75 -2.39
CA PHE A 230 8.50 20.31 -3.72
C PHE A 230 8.18 21.53 -4.62
N PRO A 231 8.52 21.54 -5.94
CA PRO A 231 9.16 20.45 -6.70
C PRO A 231 10.70 20.51 -6.71
N ALA A 232 11.30 21.47 -6.02
CA ALA A 232 12.77 21.55 -5.96
C ALA A 232 13.35 20.23 -5.43
N TRP A 233 12.81 19.70 -4.35
CA TRP A 233 12.91 18.31 -3.98
C TRP A 233 11.74 17.56 -4.66
N PRO A 234 11.94 16.45 -5.36
CA PRO A 234 13.20 15.70 -5.58
C PRO A 234 13.98 16.11 -6.84
N LEU A 235 13.51 17.09 -7.63
CA LEU A 235 13.99 17.34 -8.99
C LEU A 235 15.41 17.92 -9.08
N LYS A 236 15.90 18.57 -8.00
CA LYS A 236 17.28 19.12 -7.94
C LYS A 236 18.24 18.09 -7.39
N GLU A 237 18.55 17.04 -8.15
CA GLU A 237 19.46 15.97 -7.75
C GLU A 237 20.91 16.46 -7.52
N GLU A 238 21.31 17.58 -8.11
CA GLU A 238 22.60 18.23 -7.86
C GLU A 238 22.71 18.82 -6.44
N VAL A 239 21.56 19.07 -5.79
CA VAL A 239 21.47 19.54 -4.40
C VAL A 239 21.18 18.35 -3.46
N TRP A 240 20.26 17.50 -3.85
CA TRP A 240 19.82 16.34 -3.06
C TRP A 240 20.02 15.05 -3.86
N SER A 241 21.14 14.40 -3.59
CA SER A 241 21.56 13.23 -4.35
C SER A 241 20.64 12.00 -4.21
N ASP A 242 19.75 11.99 -3.25
CA ASP A 242 18.71 10.98 -3.00
C ASP A 242 17.39 11.29 -3.74
N GLY A 243 17.30 12.40 -4.46
CA GLY A 243 16.12 12.81 -5.22
C GLY A 243 15.61 11.74 -6.18
N GLY A 244 16.51 11.07 -6.92
CA GLY A 244 16.14 10.03 -7.88
C GLY A 244 15.45 8.80 -7.28
N ASN A 245 15.52 8.60 -5.96
CA ASN A 245 14.96 7.44 -5.27
C ASN A 245 13.60 7.68 -4.63
N TRP A 246 13.20 8.96 -4.46
CA TRP A 246 12.03 9.33 -3.68
C TRP A 246 10.73 8.64 -4.16
N ALA A 247 10.59 8.41 -5.44
CA ALA A 247 9.38 7.81 -6.00
C ALA A 247 9.20 6.33 -5.64
N ARG A 248 10.27 5.66 -5.21
CA ARG A 248 10.29 4.22 -4.88
C ARG A 248 10.73 3.93 -3.45
N GLY A 249 11.15 4.96 -2.72
CA GLY A 249 11.56 4.84 -1.32
C GLY A 249 10.38 4.91 -0.34
N HIS A 250 10.70 5.18 0.91
CA HIS A 250 9.73 5.25 2.01
C HIS A 250 9.02 6.61 2.13
N TRP A 251 9.28 7.55 1.24
CA TRP A 251 8.70 8.90 1.32
C TRP A 251 7.20 8.93 1.05
N LEU A 252 6.49 9.75 1.82
CA LEU A 252 5.03 9.92 1.77
C LEU A 252 4.61 11.23 1.07
N ASN A 253 5.29 11.69 0.08
CA ASN A 253 5.15 13.02 -0.56
C ASN A 253 3.80 13.25 -1.28
N GLY A 254 2.69 13.04 -0.60
CA GLY A 254 1.33 13.18 -1.13
C GLY A 254 0.90 12.05 -2.07
N ARG A 255 1.82 11.20 -2.52
CA ARG A 255 1.52 10.07 -3.42
C ARG A 255 0.87 8.88 -2.73
N SER A 256 1.01 8.78 -1.41
CA SER A 256 0.22 7.85 -0.59
C SER A 256 -1.30 8.12 -0.65
N GLY A 257 -1.72 9.21 -1.28
CA GLY A 257 -3.11 9.52 -1.59
C GLY A 257 -3.71 8.73 -2.75
N LEU A 258 -2.91 8.01 -3.54
CA LEU A 258 -3.40 7.15 -4.62
C LEU A 258 -4.38 6.11 -4.06
N ALA A 259 -5.47 5.89 -4.78
CA ALA A 259 -6.49 4.93 -4.36
C ALA A 259 -6.96 4.06 -5.52
N PRO A 260 -7.26 2.77 -5.30
CA PRO A 260 -7.96 1.97 -6.27
C PRO A 260 -9.29 2.61 -6.68
N LEU A 261 -9.62 2.54 -7.96
CA LEU A 261 -10.90 3.07 -8.47
C LEU A 261 -12.10 2.47 -7.71
N ALA A 262 -12.02 1.18 -7.40
CA ALA A 262 -13.05 0.48 -6.62
C ALA A 262 -13.29 1.14 -5.25
N ASP A 263 -12.22 1.47 -4.52
CA ASP A 263 -12.32 2.09 -3.20
C ASP A 263 -12.92 3.50 -3.29
N VAL A 264 -12.53 4.29 -4.30
CA VAL A 264 -13.06 5.64 -4.53
C VAL A 264 -14.54 5.61 -4.88
N VAL A 265 -14.95 4.70 -5.76
CA VAL A 265 -16.37 4.52 -6.14
C VAL A 265 -17.21 4.07 -4.94
N ALA A 266 -16.70 3.12 -4.15
CA ALA A 266 -17.38 2.65 -2.93
C ALA A 266 -17.54 3.77 -1.90
N ASP A 267 -16.50 4.59 -1.65
CA ASP A 267 -16.55 5.73 -0.73
C ASP A 267 -17.56 6.78 -1.17
N ILE A 268 -17.58 7.14 -2.47
CA ILE A 268 -18.58 8.08 -3.01
C ILE A 268 -20.00 7.55 -2.81
N CYS A 269 -20.25 6.28 -3.08
CA CYS A 269 -21.54 5.63 -2.87
C CYS A 269 -21.94 5.64 -1.39
N ALA A 270 -21.02 5.27 -0.50
CA ALA A 270 -21.25 5.24 0.94
C ALA A 270 -21.59 6.63 1.50
N ARG A 271 -20.84 7.67 1.11
CA ARG A 271 -21.14 9.08 1.48
C ARG A 271 -22.49 9.55 0.98
N GLY A 272 -22.94 9.04 -0.16
CA GLY A 272 -24.27 9.32 -0.70
C GLY A 272 -25.39 8.44 -0.14
N GLY A 273 -25.11 7.59 0.84
CA GLY A 273 -26.10 6.71 1.50
C GLY A 273 -26.45 5.45 0.69
N VAL A 274 -25.66 5.11 -0.35
CA VAL A 274 -25.85 3.88 -1.13
C VAL A 274 -25.00 2.78 -0.54
N ALA A 275 -25.61 1.86 0.21
CA ALA A 275 -24.89 0.82 0.96
C ALA A 275 -24.66 -0.47 0.15
N ALA A 276 -25.57 -0.80 -0.79
CA ALA A 276 -25.49 -2.03 -1.56
C ALA A 276 -24.76 -1.77 -2.89
N VAL A 277 -23.44 -1.98 -2.88
CA VAL A 277 -22.58 -1.78 -4.06
C VAL A 277 -21.67 -3.00 -4.28
N ASP A 278 -21.45 -3.35 -5.53
CA ASP A 278 -20.43 -4.31 -5.97
C ASP A 278 -19.48 -3.58 -6.91
N VAL A 279 -18.25 -3.37 -6.43
CA VAL A 279 -17.16 -2.68 -7.13
C VAL A 279 -16.07 -3.65 -7.59
N SER A 280 -16.26 -4.96 -7.41
CA SER A 280 -15.26 -6.00 -7.70
C SER A 280 -14.85 -6.07 -9.16
N GLY A 281 -15.69 -5.55 -10.07
CA GLY A 281 -15.39 -5.47 -11.50
C GLY A 281 -14.72 -4.16 -11.93
N LEU A 282 -14.21 -3.35 -11.01
CA LEU A 282 -13.47 -2.13 -11.34
C LEU A 282 -11.96 -2.33 -11.23
N ASP A 283 -11.25 -1.84 -12.24
CA ASP A 283 -9.80 -1.79 -12.29
C ASP A 283 -9.32 -0.35 -12.56
N GLY A 284 -8.20 0.01 -11.97
CA GLY A 284 -7.56 1.30 -12.15
C GLY A 284 -7.17 1.99 -10.85
N ILE A 285 -6.30 2.99 -10.98
CA ILE A 285 -5.78 3.80 -9.87
C ILE A 285 -6.23 5.25 -10.07
N VAL A 286 -6.81 5.85 -9.05
CA VAL A 286 -7.16 7.27 -9.01
C VAL A 286 -6.02 8.03 -8.36
N GLU A 287 -5.33 8.85 -9.12
CA GLU A 287 -4.16 9.63 -8.69
C GLU A 287 -4.54 10.88 -7.88
N GLY A 288 -5.77 11.32 -8.03
CA GLY A 288 -6.39 12.40 -7.28
C GLY A 288 -7.73 12.77 -7.87
N TYR A 289 -8.70 13.09 -7.01
CA TYR A 289 -10.03 13.50 -7.44
C TYR A 289 -10.59 14.58 -6.50
N GLY A 290 -10.94 15.73 -7.07
CA GLY A 290 -11.51 16.86 -6.32
C GLY A 290 -13.00 17.02 -6.60
N LEU A 291 -13.81 17.09 -5.54
CA LEU A 291 -15.21 17.47 -5.62
C LEU A 291 -15.40 18.82 -4.91
N ASP A 292 -15.86 19.81 -5.63
CA ASP A 292 -16.20 21.13 -5.12
C ASP A 292 -17.71 21.24 -4.87
N GLY A 293 -18.13 21.30 -3.63
CA GLY A 293 -19.54 21.46 -3.25
C GLY A 293 -20.32 20.15 -3.09
N VAL A 294 -21.64 20.27 -3.12
CA VAL A 294 -22.58 19.15 -2.91
C VAL A 294 -23.02 18.56 -4.25
N HIS A 295 -22.72 17.28 -4.45
CA HIS A 295 -23.07 16.55 -5.67
C HIS A 295 -23.98 15.36 -5.35
N SER A 296 -24.80 14.94 -6.32
CA SER A 296 -25.39 13.61 -6.27
C SER A 296 -24.32 12.54 -6.53
N VAL A 297 -24.53 11.33 -6.03
CA VAL A 297 -23.61 10.19 -6.30
C VAL A 297 -23.34 10.04 -7.80
N ARG A 298 -24.38 10.11 -8.64
CA ARG A 298 -24.23 10.04 -10.09
C ARG A 298 -23.31 11.15 -10.63
N ALA A 299 -23.50 12.40 -10.22
CA ALA A 299 -22.69 13.52 -10.69
C ALA A 299 -21.23 13.39 -10.22
N ALA A 300 -21.01 12.86 -9.02
CA ALA A 300 -19.67 12.59 -8.50
C ALA A 300 -18.98 11.40 -9.19
N LEU A 301 -19.71 10.44 -9.71
CA LEU A 301 -19.14 9.29 -10.42
C LEU A 301 -18.89 9.57 -11.91
N GLU A 302 -19.58 10.54 -12.53
CA GLU A 302 -19.50 10.78 -13.98
C GLU A 302 -18.07 11.13 -14.48
N PRO A 303 -17.29 12.00 -13.81
CA PRO A 303 -15.91 12.25 -14.22
C PRO A 303 -15.01 11.01 -14.16
N LEU A 304 -15.20 10.16 -13.14
CA LEU A 304 -14.47 8.91 -13.01
C LEU A 304 -14.89 7.92 -14.11
N ARG A 305 -16.19 7.81 -14.37
CA ARG A 305 -16.72 6.98 -15.46
C ARG A 305 -16.14 7.39 -16.81
N ALA A 306 -16.08 8.69 -17.07
CA ALA A 306 -15.51 9.23 -18.31
C ALA A 306 -14.01 8.93 -18.46
N ALA A 307 -13.24 9.00 -17.36
CA ALA A 307 -11.80 8.80 -17.39
C ALA A 307 -11.38 7.31 -17.37
N TYR A 308 -12.16 6.46 -16.70
CA TYR A 308 -11.80 5.04 -16.48
C TYR A 308 -12.64 4.09 -17.33
N GLY A 309 -13.74 4.53 -17.94
CA GLY A 309 -14.51 3.70 -18.87
C GLY A 309 -15.28 2.56 -18.20
N PHE A 310 -15.91 2.80 -17.06
CA PHE A 310 -16.75 1.82 -16.41
C PHE A 310 -18.26 2.10 -16.59
N GLU A 311 -19.06 1.09 -16.36
CA GLU A 311 -20.52 1.16 -16.38
C GLU A 311 -21.10 0.73 -15.03
N CYS A 312 -22.31 1.22 -14.74
CA CYS A 312 -23.06 0.88 -13.53
C CYS A 312 -24.43 0.36 -13.90
N VAL A 313 -24.80 -0.79 -13.37
CA VAL A 313 -26.12 -1.40 -13.54
C VAL A 313 -26.71 -1.80 -12.19
N GLU A 314 -28.02 -1.65 -12.03
CA GLU A 314 -28.73 -2.20 -10.88
C GLU A 314 -29.02 -3.69 -11.10
N ARG A 315 -28.57 -4.54 -10.18
CA ARG A 315 -28.79 -5.98 -10.21
C ARG A 315 -29.00 -6.54 -8.81
N GLY A 316 -30.14 -7.21 -8.61
CA GLY A 316 -30.45 -7.82 -7.31
C GLY A 316 -30.54 -6.85 -6.13
N GLY A 317 -30.91 -5.58 -6.38
CA GLY A 317 -30.99 -4.54 -5.36
C GLY A 317 -29.67 -3.89 -4.98
N ALA A 318 -28.59 -4.17 -5.72
CA ALA A 318 -27.28 -3.55 -5.57
C ALA A 318 -26.87 -2.83 -6.86
N LEU A 319 -26.06 -1.78 -6.73
CA LEU A 319 -25.35 -1.17 -7.85
C LEU A 319 -24.09 -1.97 -8.15
N VAL A 320 -24.02 -2.53 -9.35
CA VAL A 320 -22.87 -3.32 -9.81
C VAL A 320 -22.07 -2.50 -10.80
N PHE A 321 -20.79 -2.29 -10.50
CA PHE A 321 -19.86 -1.52 -11.32
C PHE A 321 -18.88 -2.47 -12.02
N ARG A 322 -18.64 -2.26 -13.33
CA ARG A 322 -17.74 -3.08 -14.14
C ARG A 322 -17.06 -2.23 -15.19
N MET A 323 -15.88 -2.63 -15.62
CA MET A 323 -15.22 -2.00 -16.75
C MET A 323 -16.05 -2.21 -18.02
N ALA A 324 -16.17 -1.16 -18.83
CA ALA A 324 -16.91 -1.22 -20.09
C ALA A 324 -16.23 -2.20 -21.07
N GLY A 325 -17.03 -3.03 -21.72
CA GLY A 325 -16.52 -4.05 -22.65
C GLY A 325 -16.10 -5.35 -21.98
N GLU A 326 -16.06 -5.42 -20.65
CA GLU A 326 -15.88 -6.66 -19.91
C GLU A 326 -17.25 -7.32 -19.68
N GLY A 327 -17.51 -8.40 -20.37
CA GLY A 327 -18.74 -9.18 -20.22
C GLY A 327 -18.80 -10.33 -21.19
N GLY A 328 -19.54 -11.38 -20.80
CA GLY A 328 -19.78 -12.52 -21.69
C GLY A 328 -20.61 -12.09 -22.90
N VAL A 329 -20.24 -12.57 -24.07
CA VAL A 329 -21.08 -12.45 -25.27
C VAL A 329 -22.34 -13.29 -25.06
N LEU A 330 -23.50 -12.66 -25.12
CA LEU A 330 -24.78 -13.37 -25.13
C LEU A 330 -25.21 -13.60 -26.57
N ASP A 331 -25.18 -14.85 -26.99
CA ASP A 331 -25.74 -15.26 -28.28
C ASP A 331 -27.28 -15.31 -28.19
N LEU A 332 -27.90 -14.32 -28.82
CA LEU A 332 -29.35 -14.30 -28.92
C LEU A 332 -29.81 -15.15 -30.10
N ALA A 333 -30.63 -16.16 -29.84
CA ALA A 333 -31.27 -16.93 -30.90
C ALA A 333 -32.11 -15.99 -31.80
N SER A 334 -32.14 -16.27 -33.10
CA SER A 334 -32.82 -15.40 -34.10
C SER A 334 -34.30 -15.14 -33.79
N GLY A 335 -34.95 -16.02 -33.02
CA GLY A 335 -36.34 -15.84 -32.56
C GLY A 335 -36.49 -15.09 -31.24
N ALA A 336 -35.40 -14.69 -30.59
CA ALA A 336 -35.45 -13.96 -29.32
C ALA A 336 -35.62 -12.43 -29.51
N LEU A 337 -35.43 -11.94 -30.74
CA LEU A 337 -35.60 -10.52 -31.07
C LEU A 337 -36.97 -10.29 -31.69
N VAL A 338 -37.66 -9.24 -31.23
CA VAL A 338 -38.88 -8.78 -31.87
C VAL A 338 -38.53 -8.11 -33.20
N GLU A 339 -39.33 -8.33 -34.24
CA GLU A 339 -39.12 -7.72 -35.56
C GLU A 339 -38.99 -6.18 -35.40
N GLY A 340 -37.87 -5.60 -35.87
CA GLY A 340 -37.56 -4.18 -35.67
C GLY A 340 -37.11 -3.77 -34.27
N GLY A 341 -36.90 -4.73 -33.33
CA GLY A 341 -36.55 -4.48 -31.94
C GLY A 341 -35.11 -4.00 -31.72
N LEU A 342 -34.21 -4.23 -32.68
CA LEU A 342 -32.85 -3.70 -32.61
C LEU A 342 -32.64 -2.61 -33.66
N LYS A 343 -32.43 -1.39 -33.21
CA LYS A 343 -32.11 -0.25 -34.08
C LYS A 343 -30.70 0.27 -33.78
N LYS A 344 -29.78 0.04 -34.68
CA LYS A 344 -28.42 0.57 -34.59
C LYS A 344 -28.35 1.88 -35.38
N THR A 345 -28.00 2.98 -34.71
CA THR A 345 -27.79 4.28 -35.37
C THR A 345 -26.31 4.64 -35.27
N ARG A 346 -25.77 5.19 -36.33
CA ARG A 346 -24.40 5.69 -36.37
C ARG A 346 -24.39 7.16 -36.75
N ALA A 347 -23.69 7.99 -35.98
CA ALA A 347 -23.51 9.39 -36.31
C ALA A 347 -22.65 9.52 -37.60
N LEU A 348 -22.88 10.60 -38.35
CA LEU A 348 -22.05 10.89 -39.51
C LEU A 348 -20.66 11.35 -39.06
N LEU A 349 -19.61 10.81 -39.65
CA LEU A 349 -18.21 11.14 -39.33
C LEU A 349 -17.90 12.63 -39.52
N ASP A 350 -18.57 13.30 -40.44
CA ASP A 350 -18.40 14.75 -40.68
C ASP A 350 -18.94 15.61 -39.50
N LYS A 351 -19.69 15.02 -38.59
CA LYS A 351 -20.16 15.64 -37.32
C LYS A 351 -19.35 15.25 -36.11
N ALA A 352 -18.40 14.34 -36.26
CA ALA A 352 -17.50 13.96 -35.19
C ALA A 352 -16.43 15.05 -34.96
N PRO A 353 -16.03 15.33 -33.71
CA PRO A 353 -14.95 16.28 -33.47
C PRO A 353 -13.63 15.71 -34.01
N ALA A 354 -12.84 16.59 -34.69
CA ALA A 354 -11.48 16.22 -35.09
C ALA A 354 -10.45 16.37 -33.99
N ARG A 355 -10.84 17.07 -32.92
CA ARG A 355 -9.96 17.28 -31.73
C ARG A 355 -10.75 17.24 -30.46
N LEU A 356 -10.12 16.72 -29.44
CA LEU A 356 -10.59 16.84 -28.05
C LEU A 356 -9.48 17.43 -27.21
N ARG A 357 -9.81 18.44 -26.42
CA ARG A 357 -8.93 19.04 -25.42
C ARG A 357 -9.46 18.66 -24.04
N LEU A 358 -8.60 17.99 -23.29
CA LEU A 358 -8.88 17.60 -21.92
C LEU A 358 -8.13 18.54 -20.98
N THR A 359 -8.88 19.31 -20.19
CA THR A 359 -8.31 20.03 -19.03
C THR A 359 -8.40 19.13 -17.81
N HIS A 360 -7.28 18.99 -17.10
CA HIS A 360 -7.15 18.17 -15.91
C HIS A 360 -6.27 18.87 -14.88
N VAL A 361 -6.08 18.29 -13.71
CA VAL A 361 -5.06 18.70 -12.75
C VAL A 361 -3.78 17.94 -13.09
N ASP A 362 -2.69 18.64 -13.33
CA ASP A 362 -1.42 18.01 -13.70
C ASP A 362 -0.67 17.56 -12.44
N LEU A 363 -0.53 16.24 -12.30
CA LEU A 363 0.11 15.62 -11.14
C LEU A 363 1.60 15.99 -11.00
N GLU A 364 2.27 16.23 -12.15
CA GLU A 364 3.71 16.48 -12.19
C GLU A 364 4.05 17.98 -12.19
N ALA A 365 3.07 18.83 -12.46
CA ALA A 365 3.19 20.28 -12.43
C ALA A 365 2.63 20.89 -11.15
N ASP A 366 2.88 20.27 -9.99
CA ASP A 366 2.43 20.75 -8.68
C ASP A 366 0.91 21.01 -8.63
N TYR A 367 0.15 20.08 -9.21
CA TYR A 367 -1.32 20.12 -9.28
C TYR A 367 -1.89 21.38 -9.97
N GLN A 368 -1.12 22.05 -10.83
CA GLN A 368 -1.61 23.12 -11.67
C GLN A 368 -2.52 22.59 -12.79
N PRO A 369 -3.39 23.42 -13.38
CA PRO A 369 -4.17 23.01 -14.56
C PRO A 369 -3.27 22.56 -15.70
N GLY A 370 -3.50 21.33 -16.17
CA GLY A 370 -2.86 20.75 -17.34
C GLY A 370 -3.83 20.59 -18.50
N MET A 371 -3.31 20.41 -19.71
CA MET A 371 -4.11 20.17 -20.92
C MET A 371 -3.48 19.07 -21.77
N ALA A 372 -4.29 18.06 -22.12
CA ALA A 372 -3.95 17.07 -23.13
C ALA A 372 -4.84 17.23 -24.35
N GLU A 373 -4.31 16.97 -25.56
CA GLU A 373 -5.06 17.06 -26.82
C GLU A 373 -4.98 15.71 -27.55
N ALA A 374 -6.12 15.21 -27.99
CA ALA A 374 -6.23 14.10 -28.94
C ALA A 374 -6.75 14.59 -30.29
N ARG A 375 -6.33 13.93 -31.37
CA ARG A 375 -6.73 14.25 -32.74
C ARG A 375 -7.27 13.03 -33.47
N PHE A 376 -8.28 13.26 -34.31
CA PHE A 376 -8.88 12.28 -35.19
C PHE A 376 -8.96 12.78 -36.60
N ASP A 377 -8.24 12.14 -37.52
CA ASP A 377 -8.08 12.59 -38.90
C ASP A 377 -9.35 12.47 -39.76
N GLY A 378 -10.35 11.69 -39.30
CA GLY A 378 -11.63 11.49 -40.02
C GLY A 378 -12.75 12.47 -39.64
N GLY A 379 -12.53 13.35 -38.66
CA GLY A 379 -13.57 14.26 -38.14
C GLY A 379 -13.60 15.62 -38.86
N ASP A 380 -14.60 16.46 -38.55
CA ASP A 380 -14.60 17.86 -39.04
C ASP A 380 -13.50 18.64 -38.30
N ALA A 381 -12.49 19.09 -39.05
CA ALA A 381 -11.35 19.84 -38.53
C ALA A 381 -11.74 21.16 -37.81
N ARG A 382 -12.95 21.65 -38.00
CA ARG A 382 -13.51 22.83 -37.30
C ARG A 382 -14.12 22.51 -35.96
N LEU A 383 -14.45 21.25 -35.73
CA LEU A 383 -15.08 20.82 -34.46
C LEU A 383 -14.01 20.44 -33.45
N VAL A 384 -13.96 21.18 -32.37
CA VAL A 384 -13.14 20.90 -31.17
C VAL A 384 -14.06 20.67 -30.00
N GLN A 385 -13.86 19.58 -29.27
CA GLN A 385 -14.56 19.29 -28.04
C GLN A 385 -13.65 19.63 -26.86
N ASP A 386 -14.10 20.49 -25.97
CA ASP A 386 -13.42 20.80 -24.74
C ASP A 386 -14.09 20.01 -23.59
N VAL A 387 -13.28 19.28 -22.83
CA VAL A 387 -13.69 18.49 -21.67
C VAL A 387 -12.83 18.90 -20.47
N ALA A 388 -13.42 19.09 -19.33
CA ALA A 388 -12.71 19.33 -18.08
C ALA A 388 -13.07 18.24 -17.07
N LEU A 389 -12.04 17.60 -16.52
CA LEU A 389 -12.20 16.59 -15.46
C LEU A 389 -11.46 17.05 -14.21
N PRO A 390 -12.09 17.03 -13.03
CA PRO A 390 -11.44 17.39 -11.77
C PRO A 390 -10.59 16.22 -11.22
N LEU A 391 -9.78 15.63 -12.10
CA LEU A 391 -8.90 14.49 -11.82
C LEU A 391 -7.45 14.92 -11.93
N ALA A 392 -6.62 14.49 -10.97
CA ALA A 392 -5.19 14.58 -11.11
C ALA A 392 -4.71 13.44 -12.01
N LEU A 393 -4.02 13.79 -13.10
CA LEU A 393 -3.55 12.83 -14.10
C LEU A 393 -2.09 13.16 -14.46
N GLY A 394 -1.24 12.12 -14.53
CA GLY A 394 0.05 12.25 -15.20
C GLY A 394 -0.10 12.39 -16.72
N ALA A 395 0.91 12.94 -17.40
CA ALA A 395 0.84 13.29 -18.82
C ALA A 395 0.37 12.14 -19.73
N SER A 396 0.97 10.94 -19.60
CA SER A 396 0.60 9.78 -20.41
C SER A 396 -0.85 9.32 -20.17
N ARG A 397 -1.33 9.42 -18.94
CA ARG A 397 -2.71 9.06 -18.60
C ARG A 397 -3.69 10.08 -19.16
N ALA A 398 -3.39 11.36 -19.08
CA ALA A 398 -4.20 12.43 -19.63
C ALA A 398 -4.36 12.30 -21.14
N GLU A 399 -3.28 11.97 -21.87
CA GLU A 399 -3.31 11.69 -23.31
C GLU A 399 -4.16 10.47 -23.64
N ALA A 400 -4.03 9.38 -22.87
CA ALA A 400 -4.83 8.18 -23.06
C ALA A 400 -6.33 8.44 -22.82
N VAL A 401 -6.68 9.19 -21.79
CA VAL A 401 -8.07 9.60 -21.49
C VAL A 401 -8.62 10.49 -22.60
N ALA A 402 -7.87 11.49 -23.08
CA ALA A 402 -8.27 12.34 -24.19
C ALA A 402 -8.52 11.51 -25.45
N GLY A 403 -7.65 10.56 -25.77
CA GLY A 403 -7.80 9.62 -26.89
C GLY A 403 -9.04 8.77 -26.80
N ALA A 404 -9.31 8.18 -25.63
CA ALA A 404 -10.49 7.34 -25.40
C ALA A 404 -11.80 8.14 -25.51
N LEU A 405 -11.84 9.34 -24.94
CA LEU A 405 -13.00 10.23 -25.04
C LEU A 405 -13.27 10.66 -26.49
N LEU A 406 -12.22 10.98 -27.25
CA LEU A 406 -12.36 11.33 -28.66
C LEU A 406 -12.81 10.13 -29.50
N ALA A 407 -12.29 8.95 -29.26
CA ALA A 407 -12.72 7.73 -29.93
C ALA A 407 -14.19 7.42 -29.66
N SER A 408 -14.65 7.59 -28.42
CA SER A 408 -16.05 7.43 -28.03
C SER A 408 -16.96 8.46 -28.74
N ALA A 409 -16.53 9.74 -28.81
CA ALA A 409 -17.27 10.79 -29.51
C ALA A 409 -17.31 10.55 -31.04
N ALA A 410 -16.26 9.99 -31.62
CA ALA A 410 -16.16 9.68 -33.04
C ALA A 410 -16.93 8.41 -33.43
N SER A 411 -17.08 7.43 -32.53
CA SER A 411 -17.80 6.18 -32.81
C SER A 411 -19.29 6.43 -33.05
N GLY A 412 -19.88 7.37 -32.34
CA GLY A 412 -21.27 7.82 -32.53
C GLY A 412 -22.31 6.71 -32.57
N GLU A 413 -21.99 5.51 -32.10
CA GLU A 413 -22.90 4.36 -32.11
C GLU A 413 -23.80 4.40 -30.89
N THR A 414 -25.11 4.37 -31.14
CA THR A 414 -26.13 4.09 -30.10
C THR A 414 -26.92 2.87 -30.52
N ALA A 415 -27.05 1.93 -29.63
CA ALA A 415 -27.84 0.70 -29.82
C ALA A 415 -29.19 0.78 -29.08
#